data_2a315ce0c99aaf57ff7fea6548ab73fb
#
_entry.id   2a315ce0c99aaf57ff7fea6548ab73fb
#
_cell.length_a   1.000
_cell.length_b   1.000
_cell.length_c   1.000
_cell.angle_alpha   90.00
_cell.angle_beta   90.00
_cell.angle_gamma   90.00
#
_symmetry.space_group_name_H-M   'P 1'
#
loop_
_entity.id
_entity.type
_entity.pdbx_description
1 polymer ?
#
loop_
_entity_poly.entity_id
_entity_poly.type
_entity_poly.pdbx_seq_one_letter_code
_entity_poly.pdbx_strand_id
1 'polypeptide(L)'
;MNIRAKSVCLVSLVVVFLSMSMFLSASEEKEKKVPEPKLIPLDFGAKEYMRILGGPPETVTMHSGLVVLEPGKSVGKHNTKNYEEVLVVLEGAGEMMITGGPTLDLKGGSIAYCPPHTEHDVICTGSAKLKYVYIVANAE
;
A
#
# COMPACT_ATOMS: atom_id res chain seq x y z
N MET A 1 -41.22 -24.99 -71.59
CA MET A 1 -42.19 -25.61 -70.71
C MET A 1 -41.55 -25.78 -69.34
N ASN A 2 -41.95 -24.96 -68.39
CA ASN A 2 -41.67 -24.95 -66.94
C ASN A 2 -40.26 -25.08 -66.45
N ILE A 3 -39.68 -23.89 -66.34
CA ILE A 3 -38.52 -23.59 -65.43
C ILE A 3 -39.14 -22.87 -64.26
N ARG A 4 -39.25 -23.49 -63.11
CA ARG A 4 -39.38 -22.84 -61.75
C ARG A 4 -39.13 -23.90 -60.70
N ALA A 5 -37.99 -23.69 -59.96
CA ALA A 5 -37.77 -24.03 -58.56
C ALA A 5 -36.28 -24.34 -58.32
N LYS A 6 -35.48 -23.35 -58.05
CA LYS A 6 -34.20 -23.47 -57.33
C LYS A 6 -33.73 -22.06 -56.94
N SER A 7 -34.32 -21.48 -55.91
CA SER A 7 -33.76 -20.27 -55.30
C SER A 7 -34.43 -20.00 -53.93
N VAL A 8 -34.36 -20.91 -53.00
CA VAL A 8 -34.79 -20.65 -51.61
C VAL A 8 -33.92 -21.37 -50.56
N CYS A 9 -32.69 -21.74 -50.84
CA CYS A 9 -31.88 -22.50 -49.86
C CYS A 9 -30.52 -21.90 -49.53
N LEU A 10 -30.28 -20.62 -49.80
CA LEU A 10 -28.97 -20.02 -49.55
C LEU A 10 -28.97 -18.83 -48.58
N VAL A 11 -30.10 -18.44 -48.03
CA VAL A 11 -30.21 -17.27 -47.13
C VAL A 11 -30.27 -17.68 -45.65
N SER A 12 -30.55 -18.92 -45.30
CA SER A 12 -30.72 -19.37 -43.91
C SER A 12 -29.42 -19.81 -43.22
N LEU A 13 -28.32 -19.95 -43.95
CA LEU A 13 -27.05 -20.44 -43.36
C LEU A 13 -26.10 -19.32 -42.90
N VAL A 14 -26.33 -18.07 -43.31
CA VAL A 14 -25.43 -16.94 -42.97
C VAL A 14 -25.87 -16.26 -41.67
N VAL A 15 -27.12 -16.39 -41.25
CA VAL A 15 -27.61 -15.74 -40.03
C VAL A 15 -27.25 -16.48 -38.75
N VAL A 16 -26.95 -17.78 -38.80
CA VAL A 16 -26.57 -18.58 -37.62
C VAL A 16 -25.13 -18.40 -37.24
N PHE A 17 -24.25 -17.98 -38.16
CA PHE A 17 -22.79 -17.75 -37.85
C PHE A 17 -22.50 -16.37 -37.28
N LEU A 18 -23.40 -15.39 -37.39
CA LEU A 18 -23.18 -14.04 -36.82
C LEU A 18 -23.64 -13.89 -35.35
N SER A 19 -24.40 -14.85 -34.81
CA SER A 19 -24.89 -14.77 -33.42
C SER A 19 -24.02 -15.50 -32.40
N MET A 20 -22.97 -16.20 -32.83
CA MET A 20 -22.11 -16.98 -31.95
C MET A 20 -20.75 -16.30 -31.61
N SER A 21 -20.53 -15.10 -32.13
CA SER A 21 -19.30 -14.34 -31.89
C SER A 21 -19.43 -13.30 -30.76
N MET A 22 -20.55 -13.24 -30.05
CA MET A 22 -20.83 -12.17 -29.07
C MET A 22 -20.76 -12.61 -27.60
N PHE A 23 -20.29 -13.84 -27.30
CA PHE A 23 -20.23 -14.33 -25.92
C PHE A 23 -18.87 -14.91 -25.57
N LEU A 24 -17.79 -14.16 -25.84
CA LEU A 24 -16.49 -14.47 -25.23
C LEU A 24 -15.78 -13.15 -24.83
N SER A 25 -16.49 -12.28 -24.12
CA SER A 25 -15.84 -11.34 -23.22
C SER A 25 -15.67 -12.07 -21.88
N ALA A 26 -14.73 -13.00 -21.84
CA ALA A 26 -14.19 -13.47 -20.58
C ALA A 26 -13.56 -12.24 -19.94
N SER A 27 -14.19 -11.69 -18.90
CA SER A 27 -13.54 -10.83 -17.96
C SER A 27 -12.32 -11.62 -17.46
N GLU A 28 -11.12 -11.25 -17.89
CA GLU A 28 -9.89 -11.68 -17.22
C GLU A 28 -10.01 -11.16 -15.78
N GLU A 29 -10.53 -12.00 -14.92
CA GLU A 29 -10.42 -11.83 -13.48
C GLU A 29 -8.92 -11.87 -13.22
N LYS A 30 -8.28 -10.69 -13.10
CA LYS A 30 -6.87 -10.57 -12.75
C LYS A 30 -6.68 -11.35 -11.48
N GLU A 31 -6.06 -12.51 -11.59
CA GLU A 31 -5.71 -13.35 -10.46
C GLU A 31 -5.00 -12.47 -9.43
N LYS A 32 -5.64 -12.28 -8.26
CA LYS A 32 -5.13 -11.39 -7.22
C LYS A 32 -3.84 -12.00 -6.70
N LYS A 33 -2.70 -11.49 -7.15
CA LYS A 33 -1.39 -11.99 -6.76
C LYS A 33 -1.28 -11.99 -5.24
N VAL A 34 -1.14 -13.17 -4.65
CA VAL A 34 -0.94 -13.32 -3.21
C VAL A 34 0.48 -12.87 -2.87
N PRO A 35 0.66 -11.98 -1.87
CA PRO A 35 2.00 -11.58 -1.42
C PRO A 35 2.83 -12.77 -0.96
N GLU A 36 4.11 -12.79 -1.29
CA GLU A 36 5.03 -13.86 -0.91
C GLU A 36 5.85 -13.48 0.32
N PRO A 37 6.21 -14.46 1.19
CA PRO A 37 7.13 -14.22 2.30
C PRO A 37 8.49 -13.77 1.78
N LYS A 38 9.11 -12.79 2.48
CA LYS A 38 10.43 -12.27 2.13
C LYS A 38 11.19 -11.74 3.34
N LEU A 39 12.50 -11.76 3.25
CA LEU A 39 13.41 -11.09 4.16
C LEU A 39 13.90 -9.80 3.50
N ILE A 40 13.84 -8.68 4.23
CA ILE A 40 14.33 -7.40 3.77
C ILE A 40 15.37 -6.90 4.77
N PRO A 41 16.66 -6.90 4.42
CA PRO A 41 17.70 -6.33 5.29
C PRO A 41 17.50 -4.81 5.37
N LEU A 42 17.64 -4.25 6.58
CA LEU A 42 17.60 -2.80 6.78
C LEU A 42 18.98 -2.21 6.49
N ASP A 43 19.01 -1.14 5.71
CA ASP A 43 20.20 -0.33 5.51
C ASP A 43 20.31 0.75 6.61
N PHE A 44 21.03 0.46 7.69
CA PHE A 44 21.29 1.42 8.75
C PHE A 44 22.18 2.59 8.34
N GLY A 45 22.80 2.52 7.16
CA GLY A 45 23.54 3.61 6.53
C GLY A 45 22.67 4.57 5.71
N ALA A 46 21.38 4.29 5.55
CA ALA A 46 20.44 5.19 4.88
C ALA A 46 20.50 6.60 5.49
N LYS A 47 20.48 7.62 4.63
CA LYS A 47 20.64 9.01 5.07
C LYS A 47 19.39 9.57 5.70
N GLU A 48 18.22 9.31 5.11
CA GLU A 48 16.94 9.88 5.54
C GLU A 48 15.80 8.85 5.54
N TYR A 49 15.71 8.03 4.50
CA TYR A 49 14.59 7.13 4.28
C TYR A 49 14.99 5.89 3.47
N MET A 50 14.43 4.74 3.86
CA MET A 50 14.45 3.52 3.08
C MET A 50 13.05 2.89 3.04
N ARG A 51 12.46 2.74 1.85
CA ARG A 51 11.21 1.99 1.71
C ARG A 51 11.44 0.50 2.02
N ILE A 52 10.58 -0.08 2.87
CA ILE A 52 10.62 -1.51 3.21
C ILE A 52 9.50 -2.26 2.48
N LEU A 53 8.24 -1.86 2.69
CA LEU A 53 7.06 -2.45 2.05
C LEU A 53 6.23 -1.37 1.38
N GLY A 54 5.79 -1.60 0.15
CA GLY A 54 5.15 -0.57 -0.66
C GLY A 54 3.63 -0.65 -0.76
N GLY A 55 2.99 -1.50 0.03
CA GLY A 55 1.55 -1.72 -0.09
C GLY A 55 1.17 -2.69 -1.21
N PRO A 56 -0.11 -2.82 -1.52
CA PRO A 56 -0.59 -3.73 -2.56
C PRO A 56 0.06 -3.45 -3.93
N PRO A 57 0.39 -4.46 -4.72
CA PRO A 57 0.21 -5.90 -4.50
C PRO A 57 1.34 -6.58 -3.71
N GLU A 58 2.33 -5.84 -3.23
CA GLU A 58 3.48 -6.36 -2.49
C GLU A 58 3.10 -6.88 -1.11
N THR A 59 2.09 -6.29 -0.50
CA THR A 59 1.42 -6.70 0.75
C THR A 59 -0.08 -6.66 0.55
N VAL A 60 -0.86 -7.11 1.53
CA VAL A 60 -2.32 -7.02 1.47
C VAL A 60 -2.79 -5.57 1.68
N THR A 61 -2.33 -4.91 2.75
CA THR A 61 -2.69 -3.51 3.09
C THR A 61 -1.52 -2.70 3.64
N MET A 62 -0.42 -3.35 3.99
CA MET A 62 0.64 -2.79 4.82
C MET A 62 1.65 -1.99 4.00
N HIS A 63 2.03 -0.81 4.51
CA HIS A 63 3.20 -0.04 4.05
C HIS A 63 4.21 0.07 5.19
N SER A 64 5.48 0.16 4.87
CA SER A 64 6.53 0.28 5.87
C SER A 64 7.78 0.93 5.30
N GLY A 65 8.50 1.65 6.14
CA GLY A 65 9.80 2.23 5.81
C GLY A 65 10.66 2.47 7.04
N LEU A 66 11.96 2.52 6.83
CA LEU A 66 12.93 2.99 7.80
C LEU A 66 13.08 4.51 7.63
N VAL A 67 12.93 5.25 8.71
CA VAL A 67 13.14 6.70 8.77
C VAL A 67 14.37 6.99 9.61
N VAL A 68 15.19 7.93 9.15
CA VAL A 68 16.37 8.42 9.84
C VAL A 68 16.29 9.94 9.94
N LEU A 69 16.11 10.45 11.15
CA LEU A 69 16.04 11.90 11.42
C LEU A 69 17.31 12.38 12.09
N GLU A 70 17.90 13.41 11.52
CA GLU A 70 18.98 14.17 12.17
C GLU A 70 18.43 14.94 13.39
N PRO A 71 19.27 15.28 14.37
CA PRO A 71 18.88 16.11 15.51
C PRO A 71 18.13 17.37 15.09
N GLY A 72 16.97 17.62 15.69
CA GLY A 72 16.10 18.75 15.41
C GLY A 72 15.25 18.64 14.12
N LYS A 73 15.37 17.54 13.36
CA LYS A 73 14.53 17.30 12.17
C LYS A 73 13.26 16.57 12.52
N SER A 74 12.20 16.83 11.72
CA SER A 74 10.89 16.23 11.84
C SER A 74 10.47 15.67 10.48
N VAL A 75 9.55 14.71 10.49
CA VAL A 75 8.90 14.19 9.26
C VAL A 75 7.84 15.15 8.72
N GLY A 76 7.42 16.13 9.54
CA GLY A 76 6.32 17.03 9.24
C GLY A 76 4.96 16.46 9.66
N LYS A 77 4.09 17.39 10.06
CA LYS A 77 2.75 17.06 10.53
C LYS A 77 1.93 16.40 9.44
N HIS A 78 1.33 15.25 9.73
CA HIS A 78 0.48 14.49 8.82
C HIS A 78 -0.61 13.73 9.59
N ASN A 79 -1.56 13.14 8.85
CA ASN A 79 -2.69 12.41 9.43
C ASN A 79 -2.71 10.97 8.96
N THR A 80 -2.96 10.03 9.87
CA THR A 80 -3.02 8.60 9.59
C THR A 80 -4.18 8.20 8.68
N LYS A 81 -5.23 9.04 8.55
CA LYS A 81 -6.46 8.74 7.77
C LYS A 81 -7.05 7.40 8.23
N ASN A 82 -7.37 6.51 7.29
CA ASN A 82 -7.92 5.17 7.53
C ASN A 82 -6.86 4.14 7.95
N TYR A 83 -5.65 4.56 8.28
CA TYR A 83 -4.58 3.66 8.68
C TYR A 83 -4.29 3.78 10.16
N GLU A 84 -3.95 2.69 10.78
CA GLU A 84 -3.24 2.69 12.05
C GLU A 84 -1.74 2.59 11.79
N GLU A 85 -0.94 3.14 12.70
CA GLU A 85 0.50 3.22 12.56
C GLU A 85 1.22 2.74 13.81
N VAL A 86 2.28 1.96 13.61
CA VAL A 86 3.23 1.57 14.64
C VAL A 86 4.61 2.09 14.28
N LEU A 87 5.29 2.72 15.23
CA LEU A 87 6.70 3.06 15.14
C LEU A 87 7.50 2.12 16.03
N VAL A 88 8.43 1.39 15.43
CA VAL A 88 9.44 0.59 16.14
C VAL A 88 10.73 1.41 16.21
N VAL A 89 11.02 2.00 17.35
CA VAL A 89 12.18 2.86 17.53
C VAL A 89 13.43 1.99 17.74
N LEU A 90 14.38 2.10 16.81
CA LEU A 90 15.60 1.29 16.81
C LEU A 90 16.72 1.97 17.59
N GLU A 91 16.95 3.27 17.34
CA GLU A 91 18.04 4.06 17.93
C GLU A 91 17.61 5.51 18.13
N GLY A 92 18.31 6.19 19.06
CA GLY A 92 18.13 7.62 19.33
C GLY A 92 16.97 7.95 20.25
N ALA A 93 16.63 9.25 20.28
CA ALA A 93 15.53 9.80 21.06
C ALA A 93 14.78 10.85 20.27
N GLY A 94 13.48 10.95 20.52
CA GLY A 94 12.59 11.87 19.84
C GLY A 94 11.25 11.99 20.53
N GLU A 95 10.32 12.67 19.88
CA GLU A 95 8.95 12.83 20.35
C GLU A 95 7.98 12.59 19.21
N MET A 96 6.85 11.95 19.53
CA MET A 96 5.67 11.90 18.66
C MET A 96 4.61 12.81 19.26
N MET A 97 4.37 13.93 18.61
CA MET A 97 3.41 14.94 19.02
C MET A 97 2.06 14.69 18.40
N ILE A 98 1.03 14.38 19.20
CA ILE A 98 -0.33 14.14 18.74
C ILE A 98 -1.10 15.47 18.82
N THR A 99 -1.68 15.92 17.71
CA THR A 99 -2.51 17.15 17.72
C THR A 99 -3.74 16.96 18.59
N GLY A 100 -3.88 17.81 19.63
CA GLY A 100 -4.97 17.72 20.62
C GLY A 100 -4.85 16.53 21.58
N GLY A 101 -3.72 15.85 21.60
CA GLY A 101 -3.43 14.69 22.44
C GLY A 101 -2.09 14.79 23.18
N PRO A 102 -1.59 13.66 23.71
CA PRO A 102 -0.30 13.62 24.40
C PRO A 102 0.88 13.74 23.45
N THR A 103 2.02 14.15 23.99
CA THR A 103 3.32 13.93 23.38
C THR A 103 3.90 12.63 23.93
N LEU A 104 4.36 11.75 23.04
CA LEU A 104 4.98 10.46 23.41
C LEU A 104 6.49 10.54 23.26
N ASP A 105 7.20 10.26 24.34
CA ASP A 105 8.68 10.18 24.33
C ASP A 105 9.12 8.92 23.60
N LEU A 106 9.89 9.10 22.54
CA LEU A 106 10.45 8.02 21.73
C LEU A 106 11.90 7.77 22.12
N LYS A 107 12.26 6.51 22.32
CA LYS A 107 13.67 6.10 22.59
C LYS A 107 13.96 4.74 22.00
N GLY A 108 15.22 4.49 21.67
CA GLY A 108 15.65 3.19 21.14
C GLY A 108 15.15 2.03 22.00
N GLY A 109 14.57 1.00 21.35
CA GLY A 109 13.95 -0.14 22.01
C GLY A 109 12.50 0.09 22.47
N SER A 110 11.82 1.16 22.04
CA SER A 110 10.41 1.41 22.34
C SER A 110 9.53 1.25 21.12
N ILE A 111 8.23 1.10 21.34
CA ILE A 111 7.19 1.07 20.32
C ILE A 111 6.17 2.16 20.64
N ALA A 112 5.79 2.95 19.63
CA ALA A 112 4.68 3.88 19.70
C ALA A 112 3.56 3.43 18.77
N TYR A 113 2.31 3.67 19.15
CA TYR A 113 1.11 3.38 18.37
C TYR A 113 0.31 4.65 18.14
N CYS A 114 -0.14 4.84 16.91
CA CYS A 114 -1.01 5.93 16.49
C CYS A 114 -2.27 5.37 15.84
N PRO A 115 -3.48 5.66 16.38
CA PRO A 115 -4.73 5.16 15.83
C PRO A 115 -5.09 5.85 14.50
N PRO A 116 -6.10 5.34 13.76
CA PRO A 116 -6.64 6.02 12.60
C PRO A 116 -7.11 7.46 12.89
N HIS A 117 -7.19 8.27 11.84
CA HIS A 117 -7.67 9.68 11.87
C HIS A 117 -6.93 10.60 12.85
N THR A 118 -5.68 10.29 13.15
CA THR A 118 -4.84 11.01 14.11
C THR A 118 -3.80 11.87 13.40
N GLU A 119 -3.83 13.17 13.63
CA GLU A 119 -2.79 14.09 13.15
C GLU A 119 -1.63 14.12 14.15
N HIS A 120 -0.42 13.90 13.63
CA HIS A 120 0.78 13.87 14.45
C HIS A 120 2.03 14.29 13.67
N ASP A 121 3.10 14.53 14.39
CA ASP A 121 4.46 14.74 13.86
C ASP A 121 5.47 13.96 14.72
N VAL A 122 6.56 13.53 14.08
CA VAL A 122 7.70 12.89 14.78
C VAL A 122 8.93 13.75 14.62
N ILE A 123 9.53 14.15 15.72
CA ILE A 123 10.72 14.98 15.75
C ILE A 123 11.87 14.28 16.50
N CYS A 124 13.09 14.39 16.00
CA CYS A 124 14.29 13.98 16.71
C CYS A 124 14.68 15.04 17.73
N THR A 125 14.54 14.76 19.04
CA THR A 125 14.90 15.68 20.13
C THR A 125 16.23 15.31 20.79
N GLY A 126 16.81 14.14 20.45
CA GLY A 126 18.11 13.71 20.95
C GLY A 126 19.28 14.40 20.27
N SER A 127 20.48 14.19 20.81
CA SER A 127 21.75 14.64 20.21
C SER A 127 22.30 13.70 19.13
N ALA A 128 21.75 12.49 19.03
CA ALA A 128 22.03 11.51 17.99
C ALA A 128 20.80 11.34 17.08
N LYS A 129 21.00 10.75 15.90
CA LYS A 129 19.92 10.46 14.95
C LYS A 129 18.87 9.58 15.58
N LEU A 130 17.61 9.89 15.33
CA LEU A 130 16.47 9.02 15.62
C LEU A 130 16.27 8.08 14.43
N LYS A 131 16.32 6.78 14.66
CA LYS A 131 16.02 5.75 13.64
C LYS A 131 14.84 4.91 14.09
N TYR A 132 13.84 4.82 13.23
CA TYR A 132 12.67 3.98 13.50
C TYR A 132 12.11 3.37 12.22
N VAL A 133 11.46 2.22 12.34
CA VAL A 133 10.63 1.64 11.30
C VAL A 133 9.19 2.01 11.59
N TYR A 134 8.51 2.67 10.63
CA TYR A 134 7.06 2.78 10.68
C TYR A 134 6.41 1.61 9.95
N ILE A 135 5.25 1.20 10.41
CA ILE A 135 4.39 0.20 9.81
C ILE A 135 2.98 0.77 9.85
N VAL A 136 2.35 0.93 8.69
CA VAL A 136 0.96 1.36 8.58
C VAL A 136 0.14 0.26 7.92
N ALA A 137 -1.04 0.01 8.45
CA ALA A 137 -2.00 -0.95 7.90
C ALA A 137 -3.38 -0.29 7.81
N ASN A 138 -4.15 -0.60 6.75
CA ASN A 138 -5.52 -0.12 6.64
C ASN A 138 -6.36 -0.72 7.76
N ALA A 139 -7.11 0.14 8.47
CA ALA A 139 -7.94 -0.21 9.63
C ALA A 139 -9.44 -0.27 9.31
N GLU A 140 -9.82 -0.02 8.04
CA GLU A 140 -11.21 -0.02 7.55
C GLU A 140 -11.40 -0.95 6.35
#